data_52f0cfa5e207441c8192a0caaf421e9d
#
_entry.id   52f0cfa5e207441c8192a0caaf421e9d
#
_cell.length_a   1.000
_cell.length_b   1.000
_cell.length_c   1.000
_cell.angle_alpha   90.00
_cell.angle_beta   90.00
_cell.angle_gamma   90.00
#
_symmetry.space_group_name_H-M   'P 1'
#
loop_
_entity.id
_entity.type
_entity.pdbx_description
1 polymer ?
#
loop_
_entity_poly.entity_id
_entity_poly.type
_entity_poly.pdbx_seq_one_letter_code
_entity_poly.pdbx_strand_id
1 'polypeptide(L)'
;MALLLSGCTWLNPLIYFQGDSGDKTTLPVTVEELIEMAEYCDEAYRKATEENKLYEIRSNEFSYHVKQDSGVTILIFRGTDNTKNIWTDIDARPTKDDGLGVYLHRGFKDASTWILEDIKRDYKLEKTVYLTGHSLGGAVAQIIGLWLDNDGYNVQIYTFCSPKVSTTFFGNQPNHYRVSLRNDPVPFMPPYPFLHSGIRIDGKTLNWSEGGEADRGSFGEIDGRDHSIKTYLGLLRRHRVSN
;
A
#
# COMPACT_ATOMS: atom_id res chain seq x y z
N MET A 1 -11.06 -25.66 40.12
CA MET A 1 -10.38 -25.98 38.84
C MET A 1 -11.17 -25.34 37.74
N ALA A 2 -10.85 -24.11 37.41
CA ALA A 2 -11.56 -23.31 36.42
C ALA A 2 -10.66 -23.17 35.16
N LEU A 3 -11.11 -23.74 34.05
CA LEU A 3 -10.45 -23.56 32.74
C LEU A 3 -10.74 -22.15 32.24
N LEU A 4 -9.68 -21.39 32.08
CA LEU A 4 -9.69 -20.12 31.29
C LEU A 4 -9.68 -20.50 29.81
N LEU A 5 -10.84 -20.36 29.15
CA LEU A 5 -10.94 -20.36 27.69
C LEU A 5 -10.58 -18.96 27.20
N SER A 6 -9.41 -18.83 26.57
CA SER A 6 -9.02 -17.63 25.81
C SER A 6 -9.90 -17.53 24.58
N GLY A 7 -10.91 -16.67 24.62
CA GLY A 7 -11.79 -16.39 23.50
C GLY A 7 -11.11 -15.49 22.48
N CYS A 8 -10.75 -16.02 21.32
CA CYS A 8 -10.61 -15.23 20.10
C CYS A 8 -11.96 -14.61 19.76
N THR A 9 -12.11 -13.33 20.00
CA THR A 9 -13.27 -12.58 19.53
C THR A 9 -13.14 -12.36 18.03
N TRP A 10 -13.81 -13.21 17.26
CA TRP A 10 -14.00 -12.98 15.82
C TRP A 10 -14.86 -11.72 15.66
N LEU A 11 -14.28 -10.68 15.06
CA LEU A 11 -15.02 -9.47 14.71
C LEU A 11 -16.11 -9.82 13.68
N ASN A 12 -17.33 -9.52 14.05
CA ASN A 12 -18.54 -9.71 13.25
C ASN A 12 -18.43 -8.84 11.97
N PRO A 13 -18.56 -9.39 10.75
CA PRO A 13 -18.38 -8.65 9.50
C PRO A 13 -19.48 -7.64 9.17
N LEU A 14 -20.38 -7.34 10.09
CA LEU A 14 -21.51 -6.42 9.91
C LEU A 14 -21.45 -5.16 10.79
N ILE A 15 -20.31 -4.83 11.40
CA ILE A 15 -20.19 -3.53 12.05
C ILE A 15 -19.92 -2.49 10.96
N TYR A 16 -20.98 -1.87 10.46
CA TYR A 16 -20.93 -0.56 9.83
C TYR A 16 -20.37 0.42 10.88
N PHE A 17 -19.11 0.76 10.76
CA PHE A 17 -18.61 1.93 11.46
C PHE A 17 -19.29 3.15 10.85
N GLN A 18 -20.26 3.71 11.56
CA GLN A 18 -20.59 5.12 11.42
C GLN A 18 -19.30 5.88 11.82
N GLY A 19 -18.57 6.35 10.82
CA GLY A 19 -17.41 7.18 11.05
C GLY A 19 -17.81 8.36 11.91
N ASP A 20 -17.12 8.51 13.02
CA ASP A 20 -17.17 9.73 13.82
C ASP A 20 -16.85 10.90 12.87
N SER A 21 -17.76 11.87 12.83
CA SER A 21 -17.61 13.10 12.03
C SER A 21 -16.64 14.08 12.72
N GLY A 22 -15.49 13.55 13.14
CA GLY A 22 -14.35 14.36 13.58
C GLY A 22 -13.95 15.35 12.49
N ASP A 23 -13.44 16.47 12.87
CA ASP A 23 -13.00 17.55 11.99
C ASP A 23 -12.05 17.01 10.90
N LYS A 24 -12.59 16.75 9.70
CA LYS A 24 -11.86 16.25 8.54
C LYS A 24 -10.95 17.31 7.88
N THR A 25 -10.76 18.46 8.54
CA THR A 25 -9.91 19.54 8.03
C THR A 25 -8.43 19.27 8.23
N THR A 26 -8.05 18.42 9.18
CA THR A 26 -6.65 18.08 9.46
C THR A 26 -6.31 16.73 8.84
N LEU A 27 -5.26 16.69 8.00
CA LEU A 27 -4.72 15.44 7.48
C LEU A 27 -4.21 14.56 8.62
N PRO A 28 -4.45 13.25 8.58
CA PRO A 28 -3.96 12.31 9.62
C PRO A 28 -2.47 11.98 9.47
N VAL A 29 -1.78 12.60 8.52
CA VAL A 29 -0.36 12.46 8.18
C VAL A 29 0.15 13.80 7.67
N THR A 30 1.41 14.13 7.87
CA THR A 30 1.97 15.37 7.36
C THR A 30 2.24 15.31 5.85
N VAL A 31 2.17 16.45 5.18
CA VAL A 31 2.50 16.54 3.75
C VAL A 31 3.98 16.23 3.53
N GLU A 32 4.84 16.60 4.47
CA GLU A 32 6.27 16.32 4.49
C GLU A 32 6.55 14.81 4.47
N GLU A 33 5.88 14.03 5.32
CA GLU A 33 6.00 12.56 5.32
C GLU A 33 5.56 11.96 3.99
N LEU A 34 4.45 12.45 3.42
CA LEU A 34 4.00 11.98 2.10
C LEU A 34 5.02 12.31 1.00
N ILE A 35 5.63 13.50 1.05
CA ILE A 35 6.69 13.88 0.09
C ILE A 35 7.90 12.97 0.24
N GLU A 36 8.39 12.77 1.46
CA GLU A 36 9.55 11.92 1.74
C GLU A 36 9.34 10.49 1.21
N MET A 37 8.19 9.90 1.51
CA MET A 37 7.86 8.54 1.07
C MET A 37 7.70 8.45 -0.46
N ALA A 38 7.17 9.50 -1.11
CA ALA A 38 7.10 9.58 -2.56
C ALA A 38 8.50 9.76 -3.21
N GLU A 39 9.40 10.50 -2.56
CA GLU A 39 10.80 10.65 -2.99
C GLU A 39 11.55 9.31 -2.95
N TYR A 40 11.35 8.50 -1.92
CA TYR A 40 11.89 7.13 -1.86
C TYR A 40 11.36 6.28 -3.01
N CYS A 41 10.07 6.38 -3.35
CA CYS A 41 9.53 5.67 -4.51
C CYS A 41 10.19 6.15 -5.82
N ASP A 42 10.35 7.46 -6.05
CA ASP A 42 10.98 8.00 -7.26
C ASP A 42 12.47 7.58 -7.33
N GLU A 43 13.17 7.58 -6.21
CA GLU A 43 14.57 7.12 -6.12
C GLU A 43 14.70 5.64 -6.49
N ALA A 44 13.76 4.79 -6.06
CA ALA A 44 13.75 3.36 -6.37
C ALA A 44 13.68 3.08 -7.88
N TYR A 45 12.98 3.91 -8.65
CA TYR A 45 12.97 3.80 -10.12
C TYR A 45 14.28 4.25 -10.76
N ARG A 46 15.00 5.18 -10.15
CA ARG A 46 16.28 5.70 -10.69
C ARG A 46 17.47 4.79 -10.40
N LYS A 47 17.48 4.12 -9.24
CA LYS A 47 18.60 3.28 -8.77
C LYS A 47 18.48 1.81 -9.17
N ALA A 48 17.59 1.45 -10.06
CA ALA A 48 17.27 0.06 -10.41
C ALA A 48 18.40 -0.76 -11.06
N THR A 49 19.64 -0.29 -11.09
CA THR A 49 20.62 -0.86 -12.02
C THR A 49 21.72 -1.72 -11.41
N GLU A 50 22.13 -1.62 -10.15
CA GLU A 50 23.31 -2.37 -9.70
C GLU A 50 23.23 -3.03 -8.31
N GLU A 51 22.37 -2.59 -7.41
CA GLU A 51 22.33 -3.09 -6.02
C GLU A 51 21.07 -3.85 -5.65
N ASN A 52 20.07 -3.95 -6.56
CA ASN A 52 18.76 -4.48 -6.26
C ASN A 52 18.55 -5.84 -6.87
N LYS A 53 18.13 -6.79 -6.03
CA LYS A 53 17.60 -8.05 -6.55
C LYS A 53 16.31 -7.77 -7.31
N LEU A 54 16.29 -8.14 -8.58
CA LEU A 54 15.13 -8.04 -9.43
C LEU A 54 14.37 -9.35 -9.36
N TYR A 55 13.11 -9.29 -8.98
CA TYR A 55 12.21 -10.44 -8.98
C TYR A 55 11.31 -10.36 -10.20
N GLU A 56 11.43 -11.31 -11.09
CA GLU A 56 10.54 -11.44 -12.25
C GLU A 56 9.42 -12.44 -11.92
N ILE A 57 8.19 -11.95 -11.90
CA ILE A 57 7.00 -12.77 -11.70
C ILE A 57 6.07 -12.53 -12.89
N ARG A 58 5.99 -13.50 -13.80
CA ARG A 58 5.15 -13.43 -15.01
C ARG A 58 5.34 -12.13 -15.79
N SER A 59 6.58 -11.82 -16.14
CA SER A 59 6.96 -10.60 -16.90
C SER A 59 6.80 -9.27 -16.13
N ASN A 60 6.52 -9.31 -14.83
CA ASN A 60 6.54 -8.13 -13.98
C ASN A 60 7.79 -8.15 -13.09
N GLU A 61 8.52 -7.07 -13.12
CA GLU A 61 9.71 -6.87 -12.31
C GLU A 61 9.36 -6.20 -11.00
N PHE A 62 9.78 -6.82 -9.90
CA PHE A 62 9.69 -6.25 -8.56
C PHE A 62 11.09 -6.09 -7.98
N SER A 63 11.31 -5.00 -7.29
CA SER A 63 12.53 -4.80 -6.52
C SER A 63 12.24 -4.03 -5.25
N TYR A 64 13.16 -4.10 -4.30
CA TYR A 64 13.02 -3.39 -3.04
C TYR A 64 14.34 -2.76 -2.60
N HIS A 65 14.22 -1.75 -1.74
CA HIS A 65 15.33 -1.17 -1.00
C HIS A 65 15.02 -1.18 0.49
N VAL A 66 16.04 -1.32 1.31
CA VAL A 66 15.93 -1.24 2.76
C VAL A 66 16.77 -0.08 3.25
N LYS A 67 16.16 0.84 3.99
CA LYS A 67 16.86 1.88 4.74
C LYS A 67 16.64 1.64 6.23
N GLN A 68 17.67 1.84 7.04
CA GLN A 68 17.58 1.77 8.49
C GLN A 68 18.18 3.05 9.07
N ASP A 69 17.38 3.76 9.85
CA ASP A 69 17.79 4.99 10.50
C ASP A 69 17.06 5.15 11.84
N SER A 70 17.79 5.52 12.87
CA SER A 70 17.28 5.95 14.16
C SER A 70 16.22 5.01 14.79
N GLY A 71 16.38 3.69 14.63
CA GLY A 71 15.46 2.68 15.20
C GLY A 71 14.21 2.44 14.35
N VAL A 72 14.20 2.89 13.11
CA VAL A 72 13.16 2.65 12.11
C VAL A 72 13.73 1.90 10.92
N THR A 73 13.03 0.90 10.42
CA THR A 73 13.31 0.29 9.11
C THR A 73 12.33 0.84 8.09
N ILE A 74 12.82 1.34 6.95
CA ILE A 74 12.00 1.78 5.83
C ILE A 74 12.16 0.79 4.70
N LEU A 75 11.05 0.14 4.31
CA LEU A 75 10.98 -0.77 3.19
C LEU A 75 10.36 -0.05 1.99
N ILE A 76 11.09 0.01 0.89
CA ILE A 76 10.71 0.75 -0.31
C ILE A 76 10.55 -0.25 -1.44
N PHE A 77 9.36 -0.32 -2.03
CA PHE A 77 9.04 -1.28 -3.08
C PHE A 77 8.83 -0.57 -4.42
N ARG A 78 9.64 -0.96 -5.40
CA ARG A 78 9.49 -0.49 -6.77
C ARG A 78 8.40 -1.29 -7.47
N GLY A 79 7.52 -0.60 -8.23
CA GLY A 79 6.65 -1.23 -9.20
C GLY A 79 7.36 -1.50 -10.54
N THR A 80 6.64 -2.06 -11.50
CA THR A 80 7.17 -2.25 -12.86
C THR A 80 7.15 -0.96 -13.67
N ASP A 81 8.11 -0.78 -14.56
CA ASP A 81 8.11 0.33 -15.54
C ASP A 81 7.13 0.09 -16.70
N ASN A 82 6.72 -1.16 -16.93
CA ASN A 82 5.83 -1.53 -18.01
C ASN A 82 4.35 -1.49 -17.59
N THR A 83 3.79 -0.29 -17.55
CA THR A 83 2.39 -0.07 -17.13
C THR A 83 1.35 -0.62 -18.11
N LYS A 84 1.73 -0.90 -19.37
CA LYS A 84 0.77 -1.31 -20.42
C LYS A 84 0.24 -2.73 -20.24
N ASN A 85 1.02 -3.63 -19.62
CA ASN A 85 0.68 -5.04 -19.48
C ASN A 85 0.42 -5.47 -18.03
N ILE A 86 0.41 -4.52 -17.09
CA ILE A 86 0.26 -4.81 -15.64
C ILE A 86 -0.94 -5.70 -15.34
N TRP A 87 -2.04 -5.52 -16.08
CA TRP A 87 -3.32 -6.14 -15.76
C TRP A 87 -3.55 -7.47 -16.49
N THR A 88 -2.82 -7.73 -17.59
CA THR A 88 -2.98 -8.96 -18.38
C THR A 88 -2.16 -10.11 -17.82
N ASP A 89 -1.07 -9.81 -17.14
CA ASP A 89 -0.07 -10.83 -16.80
C ASP A 89 -0.06 -11.21 -15.31
N ILE A 90 -0.71 -10.41 -14.43
CA ILE A 90 -0.75 -10.70 -13.00
C ILE A 90 -1.99 -11.53 -12.66
N ASP A 91 -1.76 -12.66 -11.98
CA ASP A 91 -2.82 -13.57 -11.55
C ASP A 91 -3.72 -12.91 -10.46
N ALA A 92 -4.86 -12.39 -10.91
CA ALA A 92 -5.81 -11.67 -10.05
C ALA A 92 -6.73 -12.58 -9.24
N ARG A 93 -6.52 -13.92 -9.25
CA ARG A 93 -7.38 -14.82 -8.48
C ARG A 93 -7.23 -14.57 -6.98
N PRO A 94 -8.35 -14.50 -6.21
CA PRO A 94 -8.27 -14.50 -4.77
C PRO A 94 -7.64 -15.80 -4.25
N THR A 95 -6.62 -15.69 -3.40
CA THR A 95 -6.00 -16.85 -2.73
C THR A 95 -6.02 -16.63 -1.22
N LYS A 96 -6.31 -17.69 -0.48
CA LYS A 96 -6.39 -17.61 0.97
C LYS A 96 -5.02 -17.33 1.57
N ASP A 97 -4.98 -16.43 2.52
CA ASP A 97 -3.87 -16.21 3.42
C ASP A 97 -4.24 -16.76 4.79
N ASP A 98 -3.58 -17.85 5.20
CA ASP A 98 -3.94 -18.55 6.44
C ASP A 98 -3.51 -17.76 7.68
N GLY A 99 -2.44 -16.97 7.60
CA GLY A 99 -1.97 -16.11 8.69
C GLY A 99 -2.95 -14.98 9.01
N LEU A 100 -3.46 -14.32 7.98
CA LEU A 100 -4.44 -13.24 8.11
C LEU A 100 -5.89 -13.72 8.12
N GLY A 101 -6.16 -14.96 7.69
CA GLY A 101 -7.51 -15.51 7.58
C GLY A 101 -8.37 -14.89 6.45
N VAL A 102 -7.76 -14.24 5.47
CA VAL A 102 -8.44 -13.50 4.40
C VAL A 102 -8.01 -13.98 3.01
N TYR A 103 -8.64 -13.45 1.96
CA TYR A 103 -8.22 -13.70 0.59
C TYR A 103 -7.45 -12.49 0.04
N LEU A 104 -6.25 -12.74 -0.47
CA LEU A 104 -5.37 -11.76 -1.10
C LEU A 104 -5.28 -12.02 -2.61
N HIS A 105 -4.90 -11.01 -3.35
CA HIS A 105 -4.56 -11.11 -4.77
C HIS A 105 -3.34 -12.02 -4.96
N ARG A 106 -3.49 -13.14 -5.66
CA ARG A 106 -2.49 -14.21 -5.71
C ARG A 106 -1.13 -13.72 -6.20
N GLY A 107 -1.08 -13.04 -7.34
CA GLY A 107 0.19 -12.61 -7.90
C GLY A 107 0.94 -11.63 -6.98
N PHE A 108 0.23 -10.74 -6.29
CA PHE A 108 0.86 -9.84 -5.32
C PHE A 108 1.28 -10.59 -4.05
N LYS A 109 0.48 -11.56 -3.59
CA LYS A 109 0.85 -12.41 -2.44
C LYS A 109 2.13 -13.19 -2.74
N ASP A 110 2.21 -13.85 -3.90
CA ASP A 110 3.38 -14.63 -4.29
C ASP A 110 4.65 -13.74 -4.33
N ALA A 111 4.54 -12.55 -4.96
CA ALA A 111 5.63 -11.57 -4.99
C ALA A 111 6.06 -11.13 -3.58
N SER A 112 5.08 -10.78 -2.75
CA SER A 112 5.33 -10.32 -1.37
C SER A 112 5.97 -11.38 -0.51
N THR A 113 5.61 -12.67 -0.70
CA THR A 113 6.21 -13.80 0.04
C THR A 113 7.71 -13.87 -0.23
N TRP A 114 8.11 -13.91 -1.50
CA TRP A 114 9.53 -14.03 -1.85
C TRP A 114 10.35 -12.81 -1.41
N ILE A 115 9.79 -11.62 -1.58
CA ILE A 115 10.45 -10.37 -1.15
C ILE A 115 10.62 -10.33 0.37
N LEU A 116 9.60 -10.68 1.15
CA LEU A 116 9.68 -10.65 2.61
C LEU A 116 10.65 -11.71 3.15
N GLU A 117 10.67 -12.91 2.56
CA GLU A 117 11.66 -13.96 2.91
C GLU A 117 13.09 -13.48 2.66
N ASP A 118 13.32 -12.81 1.53
CA ASP A 118 14.63 -12.25 1.18
C ASP A 118 15.04 -11.13 2.17
N ILE A 119 14.11 -10.21 2.47
CA ILE A 119 14.34 -9.14 3.45
C ILE A 119 14.67 -9.72 4.83
N LYS A 120 13.86 -10.67 5.32
CA LYS A 120 14.08 -11.28 6.67
C LYS A 120 15.36 -12.10 6.75
N ARG A 121 15.86 -12.64 5.62
CA ARG A 121 17.15 -13.32 5.57
C ARG A 121 18.34 -12.35 5.66
N ASP A 122 18.26 -11.23 4.97
CA ASP A 122 19.39 -10.32 4.78
C ASP A 122 19.41 -9.16 5.79
N TYR A 123 18.26 -8.84 6.40
CA TYR A 123 18.11 -7.69 7.32
C TYR A 123 17.40 -8.06 8.62
N LYS A 124 17.88 -7.49 9.72
CA LYS A 124 17.15 -7.48 10.99
C LYS A 124 16.29 -6.23 11.05
N LEU A 125 14.97 -6.41 10.98
CA LEU A 125 14.03 -5.30 11.04
C LEU A 125 13.97 -4.69 12.43
N GLU A 126 13.87 -3.36 12.49
CA GLU A 126 13.53 -2.63 13.71
C GLU A 126 12.07 -2.88 14.10
N LYS A 127 11.70 -2.56 15.35
CA LYS A 127 10.32 -2.74 15.83
C LYS A 127 9.32 -1.85 15.08
N THR A 128 9.76 -0.67 14.66
CA THR A 128 8.97 0.26 13.84
C THR A 128 9.40 0.12 12.38
N VAL A 129 8.42 -0.15 11.51
CA VAL A 129 8.64 -0.37 10.08
C VAL A 129 7.73 0.52 9.27
N TYR A 130 8.32 1.35 8.43
CA TYR A 130 7.60 2.13 7.43
C TYR A 130 7.73 1.43 6.07
N LEU A 131 6.63 1.34 5.35
CA LEU A 131 6.59 0.72 4.03
C LEU A 131 6.08 1.72 3.02
N THR A 132 6.77 1.84 1.89
CA THR A 132 6.31 2.71 0.82
C THR A 132 6.42 2.02 -0.54
N GLY A 133 5.50 2.35 -1.44
CA GLY A 133 5.51 1.81 -2.79
C GLY A 133 4.56 2.53 -3.73
N HIS A 134 4.95 2.57 -4.99
CA HIS A 134 4.19 3.13 -6.10
C HIS A 134 3.68 2.01 -7.00
N SER A 135 2.46 2.11 -7.50
CA SER A 135 1.88 1.13 -8.42
C SER A 135 1.89 -0.29 -7.83
N LEU A 136 2.44 -1.28 -8.54
CA LEU A 136 2.60 -2.66 -8.05
C LEU A 136 3.45 -2.75 -6.78
N GLY A 137 4.46 -1.88 -6.62
CA GLY A 137 5.23 -1.79 -5.38
C GLY A 137 4.37 -1.40 -4.18
N GLY A 138 3.34 -0.59 -4.39
CA GLY A 138 2.33 -0.27 -3.38
C GLY A 138 1.49 -1.48 -2.98
N ALA A 139 1.20 -2.41 -3.91
CA ALA A 139 0.52 -3.66 -3.58
C ALA A 139 1.38 -4.56 -2.67
N VAL A 140 2.67 -4.67 -2.97
CA VAL A 140 3.64 -5.40 -2.14
C VAL A 140 3.76 -4.75 -0.76
N ALA A 141 3.89 -3.42 -0.69
CA ALA A 141 3.93 -2.68 0.58
C ALA A 141 2.72 -2.96 1.46
N GLN A 142 1.51 -2.99 0.89
CA GLN A 142 0.29 -3.32 1.62
C GLN A 142 0.32 -4.72 2.22
N ILE A 143 0.65 -5.73 1.41
CA ILE A 143 0.60 -7.14 1.86
C ILE A 143 1.68 -7.39 2.91
N ILE A 144 2.91 -6.95 2.68
CA ILE A 144 4.00 -7.09 3.65
C ILE A 144 3.67 -6.33 4.94
N GLY A 145 3.09 -5.14 4.83
CA GLY A 145 2.67 -4.37 5.99
C GLY A 145 1.62 -5.09 6.83
N LEU A 146 0.61 -5.73 6.21
CA LEU A 146 -0.37 -6.55 6.91
C LEU A 146 0.27 -7.74 7.64
N TRP A 147 1.23 -8.42 7.02
CA TRP A 147 1.93 -9.54 7.67
C TRP A 147 2.81 -9.08 8.83
N LEU A 148 3.55 -7.98 8.67
CA LEU A 148 4.40 -7.44 9.74
C LEU A 148 3.58 -6.92 10.92
N ASP A 149 2.43 -6.28 10.67
CA ASP A 149 1.50 -5.86 11.72
C ASP A 149 0.96 -7.07 12.48
N ASN A 150 0.56 -8.13 11.76
CA ASN A 150 0.13 -9.38 12.36
C ASN A 150 1.26 -10.08 13.18
N ASP A 151 2.51 -9.92 12.75
CA ASP A 151 3.70 -10.37 13.48
C ASP A 151 4.06 -9.43 14.66
N GLY A 152 3.26 -8.39 14.90
CA GLY A 152 3.37 -7.47 16.04
C GLY A 152 4.36 -6.33 15.85
N TYR A 153 4.81 -6.02 14.64
CA TYR A 153 5.58 -4.80 14.36
C TYR A 153 4.68 -3.56 14.46
N ASN A 154 5.28 -2.40 14.72
CA ASN A 154 4.62 -1.11 14.61
C ASN A 154 4.75 -0.62 13.16
N VAL A 155 3.67 -0.71 12.40
CA VAL A 155 3.68 -0.54 10.94
C VAL A 155 3.00 0.75 10.52
N GLN A 156 3.62 1.46 9.57
CA GLN A 156 2.98 2.52 8.79
C GLN A 156 3.20 2.29 7.29
N ILE A 157 2.15 2.42 6.50
CA ILE A 157 2.17 2.15 5.06
C ILE A 157 1.81 3.41 4.28
N TYR A 158 2.62 3.75 3.29
CA TYR A 158 2.41 4.88 2.40
C TYR A 158 2.39 4.38 0.96
N THR A 159 1.27 4.53 0.27
CA THR A 159 1.19 4.05 -1.12
C THR A 159 0.74 5.14 -2.07
N PHE A 160 1.28 5.10 -3.27
CA PHE A 160 0.97 6.03 -4.34
C PHE A 160 0.41 5.24 -5.52
N CYS A 161 -0.82 5.55 -5.93
CA CYS A 161 -1.58 4.86 -6.98
C CYS A 161 -1.55 3.33 -6.90
N SER A 162 -1.61 2.77 -5.71
CA SER A 162 -1.58 1.33 -5.50
C SER A 162 -2.90 0.66 -5.90
N PRO A 163 -2.85 -0.55 -6.50
CA PRO A 163 -4.04 -1.36 -6.72
C PRO A 163 -4.58 -1.98 -5.43
N LYS A 164 -5.76 -2.56 -5.50
CA LYS A 164 -6.39 -3.32 -4.41
C LYS A 164 -5.72 -4.68 -4.25
N VAL A 165 -5.56 -5.12 -3.02
CA VAL A 165 -4.84 -6.36 -2.72
C VAL A 165 -5.65 -7.41 -1.99
N SER A 166 -6.76 -7.05 -1.35
CA SER A 166 -7.54 -7.93 -0.49
C SER A 166 -9.04 -7.88 -0.82
N THR A 167 -9.74 -8.99 -0.58
CA THR A 167 -11.20 -9.04 -0.62
C THR A 167 -11.82 -8.66 0.72
N THR A 168 -11.00 -8.36 1.72
CA THR A 168 -11.43 -7.94 3.06
C THR A 168 -11.06 -6.49 3.30
N PHE A 169 -11.97 -5.75 3.92
CA PHE A 169 -11.73 -4.40 4.38
C PHE A 169 -11.14 -4.43 5.80
N PHE A 170 -9.94 -3.88 5.99
CA PHE A 170 -9.22 -3.84 7.27
C PHE A 170 -9.43 -2.51 8.04
N GLY A 171 -10.26 -1.61 7.56
CA GLY A 171 -10.31 -0.26 8.11
C GLY A 171 -9.00 0.49 7.88
N ASN A 172 -8.50 1.16 8.92
CA ASN A 172 -7.19 1.83 8.91
C ASN A 172 -6.14 1.06 9.74
N GLN A 173 -6.24 -0.27 9.78
CA GLN A 173 -5.28 -1.14 10.46
C GLN A 173 -4.55 -2.03 9.45
N PRO A 174 -3.21 -2.04 9.45
CA PRO A 174 -2.30 -1.06 10.07
C PRO A 174 -2.48 0.35 9.48
N ASN A 175 -1.88 1.38 10.09
CA ASN A 175 -1.94 2.76 9.58
C ASN A 175 -1.48 2.80 8.12
N HIS A 176 -2.43 3.01 7.20
CA HIS A 176 -2.19 2.98 5.77
C HIS A 176 -2.74 4.23 5.09
N TYR A 177 -1.85 5.05 4.54
CA TYR A 177 -2.12 6.28 3.82
C TYR A 177 -1.96 6.05 2.32
N ARG A 178 -3.06 6.16 1.58
CA ARG A 178 -3.12 5.89 0.13
C ARG A 178 -3.32 7.18 -0.63
N VAL A 179 -2.28 7.69 -1.27
CA VAL A 179 -2.40 8.84 -2.17
C VAL A 179 -2.84 8.34 -3.55
N SER A 180 -3.97 8.84 -4.04
CA SER A 180 -4.52 8.46 -5.33
C SER A 180 -5.02 9.66 -6.12
N LEU A 181 -5.05 9.53 -7.45
CA LEU A 181 -5.65 10.50 -8.37
C LEU A 181 -6.86 9.89 -9.03
N ARG A 182 -7.88 10.72 -9.26
CA ARG A 182 -9.16 10.27 -9.81
C ARG A 182 -9.06 9.77 -11.26
N ASN A 183 -8.07 10.28 -12.00
CA ASN A 183 -7.86 9.93 -13.41
C ASN A 183 -6.82 8.81 -13.59
N ASP A 184 -6.21 8.32 -12.51
CA ASP A 184 -5.33 7.16 -12.52
C ASP A 184 -6.17 5.88 -12.43
N PRO A 185 -6.13 4.99 -13.43
CA PRO A 185 -6.95 3.77 -13.42
C PRO A 185 -6.47 2.72 -12.42
N VAL A 186 -5.20 2.75 -12.02
CA VAL A 186 -4.58 1.69 -11.22
C VAL A 186 -5.24 1.48 -9.86
N PRO A 187 -5.59 2.53 -9.07
CA PRO A 187 -6.27 2.35 -7.80
C PRO A 187 -7.66 1.69 -7.91
N PHE A 188 -8.27 1.69 -9.09
CA PHE A 188 -9.58 1.05 -9.28
C PHE A 188 -9.48 -0.45 -9.56
N MET A 189 -8.27 -0.95 -9.82
CA MET A 189 -8.01 -2.35 -10.15
C MET A 189 -7.48 -3.16 -8.96
N PRO A 190 -7.68 -4.47 -8.94
CA PRO A 190 -8.66 -5.19 -9.73
C PRO A 190 -10.10 -4.84 -9.29
N PRO A 191 -11.14 -5.17 -10.09
CA PRO A 191 -12.52 -4.91 -9.72
C PRO A 191 -12.96 -5.76 -8.51
N TYR A 192 -14.21 -5.56 -8.08
CA TYR A 192 -14.83 -6.43 -7.06
C TYR A 192 -14.55 -7.91 -7.35
N PRO A 193 -14.21 -8.77 -6.35
CA PRO A 193 -14.42 -8.54 -4.91
C PRO A 193 -13.26 -7.85 -4.16
N PHE A 194 -12.24 -7.33 -4.85
CA PHE A 194 -11.14 -6.65 -4.19
C PHE A 194 -11.54 -5.26 -3.69
N LEU A 195 -11.07 -4.93 -2.48
CA LEU A 195 -11.39 -3.70 -1.77
C LEU A 195 -10.11 -2.97 -1.40
N HIS A 196 -10.22 -1.66 -1.21
CA HIS A 196 -9.18 -0.88 -0.55
C HIS A 196 -9.43 -0.80 0.96
N SER A 197 -8.34 -0.79 1.72
CA SER A 197 -8.29 -0.44 3.14
C SER A 197 -7.43 0.80 3.35
N GLY A 198 -7.44 1.34 4.55
CA GLY A 198 -6.66 2.52 4.90
C GLY A 198 -7.31 3.85 4.51
N ILE A 199 -6.61 4.94 4.76
CA ILE A 199 -7.06 6.30 4.50
C ILE A 199 -6.70 6.69 3.07
N ARG A 200 -7.70 7.04 2.26
CA ARG A 200 -7.48 7.62 0.94
C ARG A 200 -7.21 9.11 1.06
N ILE A 201 -6.18 9.59 0.39
CA ILE A 201 -5.84 11.00 0.25
C ILE A 201 -5.86 11.35 -1.24
N ASP A 202 -6.64 12.34 -1.62
CA ASP A 202 -6.64 12.86 -2.99
C ASP A 202 -5.37 13.70 -3.22
N GLY A 203 -4.53 13.29 -4.16
CA GLY A 203 -3.25 13.94 -4.41
C GLY A 203 -3.33 15.36 -4.95
N LYS A 204 -4.50 15.81 -5.45
CA LYS A 204 -4.72 17.17 -5.96
C LYS A 204 -5.21 18.12 -4.87
N THR A 205 -6.07 17.66 -3.97
CA THR A 205 -6.80 18.51 -3.03
C THR A 205 -6.40 18.29 -1.58
N LEU A 206 -5.69 17.20 -1.28
CA LEU A 206 -5.42 16.65 0.05
C LEU A 206 -6.69 16.28 0.84
N ASN A 207 -7.87 16.33 0.23
CA ASN A 207 -9.06 15.79 0.87
C ASN A 207 -8.87 14.31 1.15
N TRP A 208 -9.27 13.87 2.32
CA TRP A 208 -9.11 12.49 2.73
C TRP A 208 -10.43 11.84 3.15
N SER A 209 -10.46 10.53 3.06
CA SER A 209 -11.58 9.70 3.51
C SER A 209 -11.07 8.34 3.98
N GLU A 210 -11.73 7.75 4.94
CA GLU A 210 -11.51 6.34 5.28
C GLU A 210 -11.92 5.46 4.10
N GLY A 211 -11.16 4.38 3.86
CA GLY A 211 -11.34 3.51 2.71
C GLY A 211 -12.66 2.74 2.70
N GLY A 212 -12.96 2.13 1.58
CA GLY A 212 -14.09 1.24 1.35
C GLY A 212 -15.02 1.72 0.24
N GLU A 213 -15.92 2.66 0.48
CA GLU A 213 -16.93 3.06 -0.51
C GLU A 213 -16.52 4.21 -1.42
N ALA A 214 -15.64 5.10 -0.97
CA ALA A 214 -15.22 6.29 -1.73
C ALA A 214 -14.50 5.96 -3.06
N ASP A 215 -13.98 4.74 -3.19
CA ASP A 215 -13.28 4.27 -4.39
C ASP A 215 -14.21 3.70 -5.47
N ARG A 216 -15.54 3.76 -5.27
CA ARG A 216 -16.55 3.39 -6.29
C ARG A 216 -16.83 4.50 -7.30
N GLY A 217 -16.07 5.59 -7.27
CA GLY A 217 -16.26 6.72 -8.17
C GLY A 217 -16.14 6.31 -9.64
N SER A 218 -16.98 6.91 -10.49
CA SER A 218 -16.84 6.83 -11.94
C SER A 218 -15.48 7.37 -12.34
N PHE A 219 -14.82 6.66 -13.25
CA PHE A 219 -13.60 7.13 -13.90
C PHE A 219 -13.83 8.52 -14.45
N GLY A 220 -12.93 9.46 -14.15
CA GLY A 220 -12.76 10.66 -14.94
C GLY A 220 -12.18 10.29 -16.32
N GLU A 221 -11.79 11.26 -17.08
CA GLU A 221 -11.04 11.02 -18.31
C GLU A 221 -9.70 10.34 -17.92
N ILE A 222 -9.51 9.08 -18.37
CA ILE A 222 -8.33 8.29 -18.03
C ILE A 222 -7.12 8.92 -18.71
N ASP A 223 -6.16 9.38 -17.92
CA ASP A 223 -4.87 9.87 -18.41
C ASP A 223 -3.74 9.05 -17.78
N GLY A 224 -3.07 8.22 -18.60
CA GLY A 224 -1.95 7.40 -18.15
C GLY A 224 -0.74 8.21 -17.63
N ARG A 225 -0.68 9.53 -17.88
CA ARG A 225 0.32 10.44 -17.31
C ARG A 225 0.10 10.67 -15.82
N ASP A 226 -1.13 10.54 -15.35
CA ASP A 226 -1.47 10.66 -13.93
C ASP A 226 -0.93 9.48 -13.09
N HIS A 227 -0.51 8.38 -13.74
CA HIS A 227 0.08 7.22 -13.05
C HIS A 227 1.54 7.39 -12.64
N SER A 228 2.24 8.42 -13.08
CA SER A 228 3.66 8.59 -12.74
C SER A 228 3.88 9.06 -11.31
N ILE A 229 4.81 8.43 -10.57
CA ILE A 229 5.22 8.89 -9.23
C ILE A 229 5.66 10.36 -9.23
N LYS A 230 6.26 10.84 -10.33
CA LYS A 230 6.66 12.24 -10.47
C LYS A 230 5.45 13.19 -10.49
N THR A 231 4.32 12.75 -11.04
CA THR A 231 3.06 13.51 -10.99
C THR A 231 2.58 13.65 -9.55
N TYR A 232 2.55 12.57 -8.79
CA TYR A 232 2.19 12.58 -7.36
C TYR A 232 3.12 13.49 -6.55
N LEU A 233 4.42 13.33 -6.72
CA LEU A 233 5.43 14.14 -6.05
C LEU A 233 5.30 15.63 -6.38
N GLY A 234 5.07 15.96 -7.66
CA GLY A 234 4.85 17.33 -8.10
C GLY A 234 3.60 17.98 -7.50
N LEU A 235 2.52 17.21 -7.31
CA LEU A 235 1.30 17.68 -6.67
C LEU A 235 1.50 17.92 -5.17
N LEU A 236 2.09 16.97 -4.44
CA LEU A 236 2.37 17.09 -3.01
C LEU A 236 3.27 18.28 -2.69
N ARG A 237 4.33 18.50 -3.48
CA ARG A 237 5.23 19.65 -3.31
C ARG A 237 4.56 21.01 -3.49
N ARG A 238 3.51 21.12 -4.31
CA ARG A 238 2.73 22.37 -4.44
C ARG A 238 2.00 22.71 -3.15
N HIS A 239 1.49 21.73 -2.43
CA HIS A 239 0.82 21.93 -1.14
C HIS A 239 1.77 22.39 -0.03
N ARG A 240 3.05 21.97 -0.09
CA ARG A 240 4.09 22.43 0.84
C ARG A 240 4.36 23.94 0.74
N VAL A 241 4.25 24.52 -0.46
CA VAL A 241 4.55 25.95 -0.69
C VAL A 241 3.38 26.85 -0.33
N SER A 242 2.18 26.28 -0.15
CA SER A 242 0.94 27.05 0.10
C SER A 242 0.60 27.18 1.59
N ASN A 243 1.38 26.59 2.47
CA ASN A 243 1.31 26.70 3.94
C ASN A 243 2.53 27.47 4.46
#